data_83bc1941882b59e22eaa164199b8e2fa
#
_entry.id   83bc1941882b59e22eaa164199b8e2fa
#
_cell.length_a   1.000
_cell.length_b   1.000
_cell.length_c   1.000
_cell.angle_alpha   90.00
_cell.angle_beta   90.00
_cell.angle_gamma   90.00
#
_symmetry.space_group_name_H-M   'P 1'
#
loop_
_entity.id
_entity.type
_entity.pdbx_description
1 polymer ?
#
loop_
_entity_poly.entity_id
_entity_poly.type
_entity_poly.pdbx_seq_one_letter_code
_entity_poly.pdbx_strand_id
1 'polypeptide(L)'
;MPPANPFDDDKLREECGVFGVTGVQDAANFVALGLHALQHRGQEAGGIVAHDLEAGFNSARRFGYVRDNFTSQSLMQTLPGSLSIGHVRYSTAGKKGAAIRDVQPFFGEFAMGGAAIAHNGNITNADSLRRELIERGSIFQSSSDSECIIHLMARSLQRNIPERMEDALRRVEGAFSIVAMTRTKLIGVRDPLGVRPLVLGRLGDGWALSSETCALDIIGADFVRDIAPGEMVVITDKGVESHFPFRQQNPRFCIFEHVYFSRPDSIIGGRSVYETRRQIGVELAKESPVDADLVCPVPDSGTPAAIGFSQQSGIPYAMGIIRNQYMGRTFIEPTEQIRNMGVRLKLNVNRALIKGKRIILVDDSVVRGTTSRKIKEMILDAGAAEVHFRIASPPTAWPCFYGVDTPQREKLLAATMTEDEMRQHLAIDSLKFISLNGLYRAVGEAKGRDSSCPQYCDACFSGEYPVEPSDMITKGFVLKAAE
;
A
#
# COMPACT_ATOMS: atom_id res chain seq x y z
N MET A 1 8.11 -9.12 -26.44
CA MET A 1 7.58 -8.59 -25.16
C MET A 1 6.10 -8.31 -25.36
N PRO A 2 5.18 -8.70 -24.48
CA PRO A 2 3.80 -8.25 -24.60
C PRO A 2 3.80 -6.71 -24.48
N PRO A 3 2.96 -6.00 -25.27
CA PRO A 3 2.92 -4.55 -25.24
C PRO A 3 2.54 -4.07 -23.83
N ALA A 4 3.27 -3.07 -23.33
CA ALA A 4 2.97 -2.44 -22.05
C ALA A 4 1.53 -1.90 -22.05
N ASN A 5 0.81 -2.11 -20.98
CA ASN A 5 -0.54 -1.56 -20.82
C ASN A 5 -0.44 -0.02 -20.80
N PRO A 6 -1.11 0.72 -21.72
CA PRO A 6 -1.01 2.18 -21.81
C PRO A 6 -1.62 2.89 -20.60
N PHE A 7 -2.39 2.16 -19.78
CA PHE A 7 -2.94 2.65 -18.50
C PHE A 7 -2.06 2.29 -17.30
N ASP A 8 -0.93 1.61 -17.55
CA ASP A 8 0.06 1.31 -16.53
C ASP A 8 0.80 2.60 -16.22
N ASP A 9 0.46 3.21 -15.09
CA ASP A 9 1.21 4.33 -14.57
C ASP A 9 2.48 3.80 -13.92
N ASP A 10 3.50 4.64 -13.92
CA ASP A 10 4.87 4.32 -13.51
C ASP A 10 5.05 4.41 -11.98
N LYS A 11 3.96 4.45 -11.23
CA LYS A 11 3.98 4.60 -9.78
C LYS A 11 4.11 3.25 -9.09
N LEU A 12 4.79 3.25 -7.95
CA LEU A 12 4.78 2.14 -7.02
C LEU A 12 3.35 1.87 -6.57
N ARG A 13 3.01 0.60 -6.36
CA ARG A 13 1.66 0.19 -5.98
C ARG A 13 1.72 -0.67 -4.75
N GLU A 14 0.84 -0.42 -3.81
CA GLU A 14 0.65 -1.29 -2.67
C GLU A 14 -0.20 -2.48 -3.06
N GLU A 15 0.04 -3.62 -2.41
CA GLU A 15 -0.52 -4.88 -2.87
C GLU A 15 -1.85 -5.23 -2.23
N CYS A 16 -2.21 -4.70 -1.03
CA CYS A 16 -3.37 -5.17 -0.28
C CYS A 16 -3.91 -4.16 0.75
N GLY A 17 -5.23 -4.30 1.04
CA GLY A 17 -5.88 -3.70 2.20
C GLY A 17 -6.73 -4.75 2.92
N VAL A 18 -6.70 -4.72 4.26
CA VAL A 18 -7.45 -5.63 5.12
C VAL A 18 -8.47 -4.87 5.96
N PHE A 19 -9.63 -5.51 6.17
CA PHE A 19 -10.70 -4.96 6.99
C PHE A 19 -11.46 -6.07 7.71
N GLY A 20 -11.94 -5.81 8.93
CA GLY A 20 -12.75 -6.77 9.67
C GLY A 20 -13.66 -6.08 10.65
N VAL A 21 -14.84 -6.65 10.90
CA VAL A 21 -15.86 -6.12 11.83
C VAL A 21 -16.47 -7.25 12.64
N THR A 22 -16.75 -7.00 13.91
CA THR A 22 -17.44 -7.94 14.81
C THR A 22 -18.44 -7.21 15.72
N GLY A 23 -19.49 -7.92 16.14
CA GLY A 23 -20.48 -7.41 17.11
C GLY A 23 -21.52 -6.47 16.50
N VAL A 24 -21.70 -6.45 15.18
CA VAL A 24 -22.72 -5.69 14.47
C VAL A 24 -23.50 -6.58 13.51
N GLN A 25 -24.80 -6.34 13.38
CA GLN A 25 -25.61 -7.06 12.41
C GLN A 25 -25.14 -6.75 10.98
N ASP A 26 -25.24 -7.74 10.07
CA ASP A 26 -24.85 -7.59 8.66
C ASP A 26 -23.41 -7.08 8.48
N ALA A 27 -22.48 -7.64 9.27
CA ALA A 27 -21.08 -7.23 9.32
C ALA A 27 -20.40 -7.17 7.94
N ALA A 28 -20.81 -8.03 6.98
CA ALA A 28 -20.29 -8.04 5.62
C ALA A 28 -20.57 -6.74 4.85
N ASN A 29 -21.67 -6.03 5.13
CA ASN A 29 -21.97 -4.73 4.52
C ASN A 29 -20.95 -3.67 4.96
N PHE A 30 -20.61 -3.64 6.25
CA PHE A 30 -19.57 -2.74 6.78
C PHE A 30 -18.19 -3.08 6.22
N VAL A 31 -17.89 -4.39 6.06
CA VAL A 31 -16.64 -4.84 5.41
C VAL A 31 -16.59 -4.39 3.96
N ALA A 32 -17.66 -4.50 3.19
CA ALA A 32 -17.72 -4.02 1.80
C ALA A 32 -17.47 -2.49 1.72
N LEU A 33 -18.05 -1.69 2.62
CA LEU A 33 -17.81 -0.24 2.70
C LEU A 33 -16.37 0.09 3.10
N GLY A 34 -15.82 -0.60 4.10
CA GLY A 34 -14.43 -0.44 4.53
C GLY A 34 -13.44 -0.80 3.41
N LEU A 35 -13.67 -1.91 2.69
CA LEU A 35 -12.86 -2.30 1.55
C LEU A 35 -12.99 -1.29 0.38
N HIS A 36 -14.17 -0.70 0.18
CA HIS A 36 -14.34 0.37 -0.81
C HIS A 36 -13.48 1.60 -0.46
N ALA A 37 -13.42 1.99 0.80
CA ALA A 37 -12.51 3.05 1.26
C ALA A 37 -11.03 2.70 1.04
N LEU A 38 -10.68 1.42 1.15
CA LEU A 38 -9.33 0.89 0.93
C LEU A 38 -9.04 0.52 -0.54
N GLN A 39 -9.91 0.88 -1.49
CA GLN A 39 -9.79 0.47 -2.90
C GLN A 39 -8.50 0.97 -3.58
N HIS A 40 -7.90 2.06 -3.08
CA HIS A 40 -6.60 2.56 -3.56
C HIS A 40 -5.47 1.56 -3.31
N ARG A 41 -5.57 0.71 -2.27
CA ARG A 41 -4.62 -0.33 -1.91
C ARG A 41 -4.72 -1.58 -2.80
N GLY A 42 -5.90 -1.86 -3.37
CA GLY A 42 -6.10 -3.03 -4.21
C GLY A 42 -7.25 -2.85 -5.18
N GLN A 43 -7.00 -2.98 -6.49
CA GLN A 43 -7.98 -2.71 -7.55
C GLN A 43 -8.28 -3.92 -8.43
N GLU A 44 -7.55 -5.02 -8.27
CA GLU A 44 -7.67 -6.19 -9.13
C GLU A 44 -8.78 -7.13 -8.69
N ALA A 45 -8.91 -7.35 -7.39
CA ALA A 45 -9.88 -8.27 -6.83
C ALA A 45 -10.22 -7.89 -5.39
N GLY A 46 -11.37 -8.34 -4.93
CA GLY A 46 -11.78 -8.28 -3.52
C GLY A 46 -12.43 -9.58 -3.07
N GLY A 47 -12.33 -9.85 -1.77
CA GLY A 47 -13.00 -10.97 -1.15
C GLY A 47 -13.52 -10.63 0.24
N ILE A 48 -14.61 -11.27 0.62
CA ILE A 48 -15.26 -11.15 1.93
C ILE A 48 -15.56 -12.55 2.44
N VAL A 49 -15.30 -12.78 3.72
CA VAL A 49 -15.77 -13.96 4.46
C VAL A 49 -16.60 -13.46 5.64
N ALA A 50 -17.78 -14.03 5.81
CA ALA A 50 -18.68 -13.78 6.94
C ALA A 50 -18.96 -15.08 7.70
N HIS A 51 -19.29 -14.97 8.96
CA HIS A 51 -19.72 -16.08 9.80
C HIS A 51 -21.04 -15.79 10.48
N ASP A 52 -21.95 -16.73 10.34
CA ASP A 52 -23.23 -16.78 11.04
C ASP A 52 -23.32 -18.08 11.87
N LEU A 53 -24.05 -18.03 12.98
CA LEU A 53 -24.16 -19.20 13.88
C LEU A 53 -24.88 -20.39 13.25
N GLU A 54 -25.85 -20.15 12.36
CA GLU A 54 -26.64 -21.19 11.68
C GLU A 54 -26.04 -21.55 10.31
N ALA A 55 -25.68 -20.54 9.50
CA ALA A 55 -25.20 -20.70 8.14
C ALA A 55 -23.68 -21.02 8.07
N GLY A 56 -22.95 -20.89 9.18
CA GLY A 56 -21.50 -21.13 9.23
C GLY A 56 -20.68 -20.06 8.48
N PHE A 57 -19.55 -20.49 7.91
CA PHE A 57 -18.68 -19.60 7.11
C PHE A 57 -19.16 -19.50 5.67
N ASN A 58 -19.33 -18.28 5.21
CA ASN A 58 -19.71 -17.96 3.84
C ASN A 58 -18.68 -17.03 3.22
N SER A 59 -18.39 -17.18 1.93
CA SER A 59 -17.37 -16.39 1.26
C SER A 59 -17.78 -15.95 -0.14
N ALA A 60 -17.37 -14.76 -0.52
CA ALA A 60 -17.47 -14.28 -1.89
C ALA A 60 -16.14 -13.67 -2.33
N ARG A 61 -15.68 -14.01 -3.54
CA ARG A 61 -14.46 -13.48 -4.16
C ARG A 61 -14.77 -13.02 -5.57
N ARG A 62 -14.30 -11.84 -5.96
CA ARG A 62 -14.59 -11.24 -7.27
C ARG A 62 -13.38 -10.50 -7.80
N PHE A 63 -13.19 -10.51 -9.11
CA PHE A 63 -12.26 -9.61 -9.81
C PHE A 63 -12.88 -8.24 -10.00
N GLY A 64 -12.06 -7.20 -9.96
CA GLY A 64 -12.44 -5.81 -10.14
C GLY A 64 -12.73 -5.07 -8.83
N TYR A 65 -13.35 -3.90 -8.95
CA TYR A 65 -13.60 -3.02 -7.82
C TYR A 65 -14.69 -3.56 -6.89
N VAL A 66 -14.54 -3.26 -5.60
CA VAL A 66 -15.54 -3.59 -4.55
C VAL A 66 -16.89 -2.99 -4.90
N ARG A 67 -16.94 -1.71 -5.30
CA ARG A 67 -18.18 -1.00 -5.68
C ARG A 67 -18.95 -1.65 -6.83
N ASP A 68 -18.26 -2.36 -7.72
CA ASP A 68 -18.89 -2.97 -8.88
C ASP A 68 -19.37 -4.41 -8.59
N ASN A 69 -18.84 -5.03 -7.53
CA ASN A 69 -19.01 -6.44 -7.24
C ASN A 69 -19.75 -6.75 -5.93
N PHE A 70 -19.70 -5.86 -4.92
CA PHE A 70 -20.26 -6.10 -3.58
C PHE A 70 -21.39 -5.12 -3.23
N THR A 71 -22.14 -4.67 -4.24
CA THR A 71 -23.30 -3.77 -4.09
C THR A 71 -24.65 -4.48 -4.28
N SER A 72 -24.64 -5.70 -4.82
CA SER A 72 -25.89 -6.46 -5.05
C SER A 72 -26.43 -6.99 -3.72
N GLN A 73 -27.68 -6.64 -3.40
CA GLN A 73 -28.38 -7.13 -2.22
C GLN A 73 -28.40 -8.67 -2.17
N SER A 74 -28.62 -9.33 -3.32
CA SER A 74 -28.63 -10.78 -3.41
C SER A 74 -27.29 -11.41 -3.03
N LEU A 75 -26.16 -10.80 -3.41
CA LEU A 75 -24.85 -11.27 -3.00
C LEU A 75 -24.62 -11.05 -1.49
N MET A 76 -24.95 -9.87 -0.98
CA MET A 76 -24.72 -9.57 0.45
C MET A 76 -25.58 -10.45 1.36
N GLN A 77 -26.79 -10.85 0.93
CA GLN A 77 -27.60 -11.85 1.63
C GLN A 77 -26.96 -13.24 1.72
N THR A 78 -25.99 -13.58 0.86
CA THR A 78 -25.23 -14.82 0.96
C THR A 78 -24.10 -14.74 1.99
N LEU A 79 -23.87 -13.59 2.62
CA LEU A 79 -22.82 -13.32 3.59
C LEU A 79 -23.41 -12.86 4.95
N PRO A 80 -24.29 -13.67 5.57
CA PRO A 80 -24.96 -13.28 6.82
C PRO A 80 -24.00 -13.29 7.99
N GLY A 81 -24.44 -12.67 9.10
CA GLY A 81 -23.78 -12.77 10.39
C GLY A 81 -23.24 -11.47 10.95
N SER A 82 -22.74 -11.55 12.18
CA SER A 82 -22.23 -10.42 12.96
C SER A 82 -20.71 -10.31 13.02
N LEU A 83 -20.01 -11.16 12.28
CA LEU A 83 -18.56 -11.22 12.18
C LEU A 83 -18.14 -11.42 10.73
N SER A 84 -17.33 -10.53 10.20
CA SER A 84 -16.87 -10.59 8.81
C SER A 84 -15.48 -9.97 8.67
N ILE A 85 -14.69 -10.51 7.73
CA ILE A 85 -13.40 -9.94 7.30
C ILE A 85 -13.34 -9.87 5.79
N GLY A 86 -12.50 -8.96 5.28
CA GLY A 86 -12.32 -8.80 3.85
C GLY A 86 -10.93 -8.31 3.47
N HIS A 87 -10.70 -8.39 2.17
CA HIS A 87 -9.41 -8.09 1.56
C HIS A 87 -9.61 -7.45 0.18
N VAL A 88 -8.84 -6.41 -0.13
CA VAL A 88 -8.65 -5.91 -1.49
C VAL A 88 -7.23 -6.22 -1.93
N ARG A 89 -7.11 -6.74 -3.17
CA ARG A 89 -5.86 -7.23 -3.74
C ARG A 89 -5.39 -6.35 -4.89
N TYR A 90 -4.09 -6.16 -4.94
CA TYR A 90 -3.36 -5.78 -6.13
C TYR A 90 -2.45 -6.94 -6.58
N SER A 91 -2.28 -7.16 -7.90
CA SER A 91 -1.43 -8.25 -8.42
C SER A 91 0.01 -7.81 -8.52
N THR A 92 0.92 -8.61 -7.98
CA THR A 92 2.37 -8.45 -8.18
C THR A 92 2.76 -8.65 -9.63
N ALA A 93 3.64 -7.78 -10.12
CA ALA A 93 4.24 -7.90 -11.45
C ALA A 93 5.01 -9.23 -11.60
N GLY A 94 4.55 -10.09 -12.51
CA GLY A 94 5.29 -11.30 -12.89
C GLY A 94 4.49 -12.58 -12.96
N LYS A 95 3.36 -12.70 -12.28
CA LYS A 95 2.48 -13.88 -12.46
C LYS A 95 1.36 -13.53 -13.44
N LYS A 96 1.46 -14.02 -14.68
CA LYS A 96 0.39 -13.93 -15.67
C LYS A 96 -0.85 -14.66 -15.15
N GLY A 97 -1.96 -13.91 -14.95
CA GLY A 97 -3.28 -14.45 -14.65
C GLY A 97 -3.47 -14.72 -13.15
N ALA A 98 -3.95 -13.70 -12.41
CA ALA A 98 -4.50 -13.93 -11.09
C ALA A 98 -5.64 -14.97 -11.17
N ALA A 99 -5.50 -16.06 -10.43
CA ALA A 99 -6.58 -17.01 -10.28
C ALA A 99 -7.48 -16.54 -9.13
N ILE A 100 -8.79 -16.74 -9.25
CA ILE A 100 -9.74 -16.42 -8.17
C ILE A 100 -9.37 -17.12 -6.85
N ARG A 101 -8.66 -18.23 -6.92
CA ARG A 101 -8.13 -18.97 -5.78
C ARG A 101 -7.02 -18.24 -5.02
N ASP A 102 -6.39 -17.23 -5.64
CA ASP A 102 -5.36 -16.40 -5.00
C ASP A 102 -5.96 -15.18 -4.27
N VAL A 103 -7.27 -14.97 -4.39
CA VAL A 103 -7.97 -13.85 -3.73
C VAL A 103 -8.29 -14.22 -2.29
N GLN A 104 -7.83 -13.39 -1.36
CA GLN A 104 -8.10 -13.53 0.06
C GLN A 104 -9.49 -12.95 0.43
N PRO A 105 -10.04 -13.31 1.63
CA PRO A 105 -9.45 -14.10 2.72
C PRO A 105 -9.33 -15.59 2.39
N PHE A 106 -8.26 -16.24 2.92
CA PHE A 106 -8.13 -17.70 2.89
C PHE A 106 -8.86 -18.31 4.06
N PHE A 107 -9.58 -19.41 3.81
CA PHE A 107 -10.30 -20.17 4.82
C PHE A 107 -9.67 -21.54 5.01
N GLY A 108 -9.59 -21.99 6.26
CA GLY A 108 -9.21 -23.34 6.63
C GLY A 108 -10.12 -23.89 7.73
N GLU A 109 -10.56 -25.15 7.59
CA GLU A 109 -11.24 -25.88 8.65
C GLU A 109 -10.23 -26.69 9.46
N PHE A 110 -10.22 -26.48 10.77
CA PHE A 110 -9.37 -27.17 11.73
C PHE A 110 -10.22 -28.04 12.65
N ALA A 111 -9.61 -29.00 13.35
CA ALA A 111 -10.31 -29.83 14.32
C ALA A 111 -11.05 -29.05 15.42
N MET A 112 -10.62 -27.83 15.70
CA MET A 112 -11.21 -26.91 16.70
C MET A 112 -12.15 -25.86 16.07
N GLY A 113 -12.48 -25.96 14.79
CA GLY A 113 -13.34 -25.04 14.04
C GLY A 113 -12.60 -24.29 12.96
N GLY A 114 -13.38 -23.57 12.12
CA GLY A 114 -12.86 -22.82 11.00
C GLY A 114 -12.17 -21.50 11.38
N ALA A 115 -11.23 -21.09 10.55
CA ALA A 115 -10.65 -19.73 10.57
C ALA A 115 -10.47 -19.19 9.17
N ALA A 116 -10.65 -17.87 9.03
CA ALA A 116 -10.35 -17.14 7.81
C ALA A 116 -9.28 -16.08 8.09
N ILE A 117 -8.39 -15.81 7.10
CA ILE A 117 -7.26 -14.90 7.23
C ILE A 117 -7.19 -13.99 6.02
N ALA A 118 -7.03 -12.68 6.27
CA ALA A 118 -6.68 -11.64 5.30
C ALA A 118 -5.34 -11.02 5.70
N HIS A 119 -4.41 -10.91 4.76
CA HIS A 119 -3.04 -10.46 4.98
C HIS A 119 -2.68 -9.31 4.05
N ASN A 120 -2.17 -8.22 4.60
CA ASN A 120 -1.48 -7.14 3.92
C ASN A 120 0.00 -7.18 4.28
N GLY A 121 0.86 -7.35 3.28
CA GLY A 121 2.30 -7.47 3.42
C GLY A 121 2.90 -8.47 2.45
N ASN A 122 4.08 -8.98 2.79
CA ASN A 122 4.75 -10.03 2.02
C ASN A 122 5.67 -10.86 2.90
N ILE A 123 5.61 -12.19 2.73
CA ILE A 123 6.40 -13.16 3.46
C ILE A 123 7.69 -13.44 2.68
N THR A 124 8.82 -13.02 3.21
CA THR A 124 10.11 -13.07 2.50
C THR A 124 10.73 -14.47 2.44
N ASN A 125 10.29 -15.40 3.31
CA ASN A 125 10.67 -16.82 3.32
C ASN A 125 9.55 -17.75 2.82
N ALA A 126 8.57 -17.23 2.07
CA ALA A 126 7.40 -17.99 1.63
C ALA A 126 7.75 -19.20 0.75
N ASP A 127 8.71 -19.08 -0.16
CA ASP A 127 9.09 -20.17 -1.05
C ASP A 127 9.77 -21.31 -0.29
N SER A 128 10.59 -20.99 0.71
CA SER A 128 11.24 -21.98 1.58
C SER A 128 10.24 -22.69 2.47
N LEU A 129 9.31 -21.94 3.09
CA LEU A 129 8.21 -22.49 3.88
C LEU A 129 7.31 -23.39 3.04
N ARG A 130 6.95 -22.96 1.83
CA ARG A 130 6.10 -23.72 0.91
C ARG A 130 6.74 -25.06 0.54
N ARG A 131 8.03 -25.09 0.20
CA ARG A 131 8.75 -26.32 -0.10
C ARG A 131 8.71 -27.30 1.07
N GLU A 132 9.08 -26.83 2.26
CA GLU A 132 9.04 -27.64 3.48
C GLU A 132 7.65 -28.21 3.75
N LEU A 133 6.61 -27.38 3.61
CA LEU A 133 5.22 -27.78 3.86
C LEU A 133 4.75 -28.83 2.85
N ILE A 134 5.10 -28.70 1.56
CA ILE A 134 4.77 -29.67 0.50
C ILE A 134 5.48 -30.99 0.76
N GLU A 135 6.78 -30.98 1.08
CA GLU A 135 7.55 -32.19 1.43
C GLU A 135 6.94 -32.94 2.61
N ARG A 136 6.26 -32.24 3.50
CA ARG A 136 5.54 -32.79 4.65
C ARG A 136 4.06 -33.09 4.38
N GLY A 137 3.61 -33.08 3.11
CA GLY A 137 2.28 -33.46 2.67
C GLY A 137 1.22 -32.37 2.67
N SER A 138 1.56 -31.08 2.82
CA SER A 138 0.60 -30.00 2.66
C SER A 138 0.21 -29.81 1.18
N ILE A 139 -1.08 -29.61 0.92
CA ILE A 139 -1.65 -29.45 -0.42
C ILE A 139 -2.05 -27.98 -0.60
N PHE A 140 -1.28 -27.24 -1.39
CA PHE A 140 -1.56 -25.84 -1.69
C PHE A 140 -2.57 -25.70 -2.83
N GLN A 141 -3.49 -24.76 -2.68
CA GLN A 141 -4.52 -24.47 -3.68
C GLN A 141 -4.24 -23.15 -4.42
N SER A 142 -3.46 -22.23 -3.83
CA SER A 142 -3.12 -20.94 -4.40
C SER A 142 -1.61 -20.77 -4.58
N SER A 143 -1.24 -19.71 -5.25
CA SER A 143 0.16 -19.28 -5.35
C SER A 143 0.54 -18.20 -4.32
N SER A 144 -0.40 -17.80 -3.44
CA SER A 144 -0.18 -16.77 -2.44
C SER A 144 0.77 -17.25 -1.33
N ASP A 145 1.64 -16.35 -0.88
CA ASP A 145 2.50 -16.52 0.29
C ASP A 145 1.69 -16.74 1.57
N SER A 146 0.56 -16.04 1.69
CA SER A 146 -0.32 -16.07 2.86
C SER A 146 -0.93 -17.45 3.14
N GLU A 147 -1.04 -18.33 2.12
CA GLU A 147 -1.53 -19.70 2.31
C GLU A 147 -0.58 -20.51 3.19
N CYS A 148 0.73 -20.17 3.22
CA CYS A 148 1.68 -20.79 4.13
C CYS A 148 1.25 -20.67 5.60
N ILE A 149 0.64 -19.54 5.99
CA ILE A 149 0.17 -19.30 7.37
C ILE A 149 -0.90 -20.33 7.75
N ILE A 150 -1.88 -20.58 6.87
CA ILE A 150 -2.94 -21.59 7.12
C ILE A 150 -2.34 -22.98 7.34
N HIS A 151 -1.37 -23.38 6.50
CA HIS A 151 -0.72 -24.69 6.64
C HIS A 151 0.14 -24.78 7.90
N LEU A 152 0.84 -23.70 8.28
CA LEU A 152 1.59 -23.66 9.54
C LEU A 152 0.65 -23.77 10.75
N MET A 153 -0.48 -23.06 10.75
CA MET A 153 -1.51 -23.17 11.79
C MET A 153 -2.09 -24.58 11.87
N ALA A 154 -2.34 -25.23 10.73
CA ALA A 154 -2.87 -26.60 10.69
C ALA A 154 -1.91 -27.61 11.33
N ARG A 155 -0.60 -27.37 11.25
CA ARG A 155 0.45 -28.24 11.81
C ARG A 155 0.79 -27.94 13.26
N SER A 156 0.38 -26.79 13.79
CA SER A 156 0.62 -26.41 15.17
C SER A 156 -0.12 -27.35 16.13
N LEU A 157 0.52 -27.71 17.22
CA LEU A 157 -0.03 -28.57 18.27
C LEU A 157 -0.78 -27.78 19.36
N GLN A 158 -0.86 -26.48 19.22
CA GLN A 158 -1.55 -25.61 20.17
C GLN A 158 -3.06 -25.90 20.21
N ARG A 159 -3.71 -25.54 21.32
CA ARG A 159 -5.08 -25.97 21.63
C ARG A 159 -6.18 -25.11 20.99
N ASN A 160 -5.87 -23.86 20.67
CA ASN A 160 -6.83 -22.91 20.12
C ASN A 160 -6.26 -22.15 18.92
N ILE A 161 -7.11 -21.50 18.13
CA ILE A 161 -6.71 -20.81 16.90
C ILE A 161 -5.75 -19.65 17.14
N PRO A 162 -5.94 -18.74 18.13
CA PRO A 162 -4.97 -17.68 18.42
C PRO A 162 -3.56 -18.23 18.69
N GLU A 163 -3.41 -19.20 19.57
CA GLU A 163 -2.11 -19.82 19.88
C GLU A 163 -1.48 -20.50 18.66
N ARG A 164 -2.29 -21.14 17.79
CA ARG A 164 -1.80 -21.70 16.52
C ARG A 164 -1.31 -20.63 15.56
N MET A 165 -1.98 -19.49 15.54
CA MET A 165 -1.55 -18.34 14.75
C MET A 165 -0.23 -17.77 15.28
N GLU A 166 -0.08 -17.62 16.59
CA GLU A 166 1.20 -17.21 17.20
C GLU A 166 2.34 -18.15 16.81
N ASP A 167 2.12 -19.47 16.94
CA ASP A 167 3.10 -20.51 16.60
C ASP A 167 3.48 -20.46 15.12
N ALA A 168 2.50 -20.30 14.24
CA ALA A 168 2.71 -20.16 12.80
C ALA A 168 3.50 -18.88 12.46
N LEU A 169 3.13 -17.74 13.02
CA LEU A 169 3.72 -16.45 12.69
C LEU A 169 5.14 -16.27 13.23
N ARG A 170 5.55 -17.03 14.26
CA ARG A 170 6.96 -17.07 14.70
C ARG A 170 7.90 -17.67 13.66
N ARG A 171 7.37 -18.38 12.67
CA ARG A 171 8.14 -18.98 11.56
C ARG A 171 8.18 -18.10 10.31
N VAL A 172 7.35 -17.07 10.28
CA VAL A 172 7.19 -16.17 9.13
C VAL A 172 8.21 -15.04 9.24
N GLU A 173 8.92 -14.78 8.14
CA GLU A 173 9.81 -13.64 7.96
C GLU A 173 9.17 -12.66 6.98
N GLY A 174 9.43 -11.35 7.17
CA GLY A 174 8.91 -10.28 6.31
C GLY A 174 7.99 -9.32 7.04
N ALA A 175 7.04 -8.75 6.31
CA ALA A 175 6.07 -7.79 6.84
C ALA A 175 4.66 -8.34 6.74
N PHE A 176 3.90 -8.19 7.82
CA PHE A 176 2.50 -8.61 7.84
C PHE A 176 1.62 -7.76 8.75
N SER A 177 0.47 -7.36 8.23
CA SER A 177 -0.70 -6.95 8.99
C SER A 177 -1.84 -7.89 8.63
N ILE A 178 -2.32 -8.63 9.61
CA ILE A 178 -3.28 -9.71 9.44
C ILE A 178 -4.57 -9.36 10.16
N VAL A 179 -5.69 -9.55 9.46
CA VAL A 179 -7.03 -9.61 10.04
C VAL A 179 -7.55 -11.01 9.84
N ALA A 180 -7.88 -11.67 10.95
CA ALA A 180 -8.39 -13.05 10.92
C ALA A 180 -9.67 -13.16 11.72
N MET A 181 -10.43 -14.21 11.44
CA MET A 181 -11.63 -14.54 12.20
C MET A 181 -11.75 -16.03 12.47
N THR A 182 -12.35 -16.34 13.59
CA THR A 182 -12.89 -17.67 13.91
C THR A 182 -14.42 -17.60 13.97
N ARG A 183 -15.09 -18.60 14.52
CA ARG A 183 -16.55 -18.54 14.74
C ARG A 183 -16.97 -17.42 15.71
N THR A 184 -16.11 -17.03 16.64
CA THR A 184 -16.47 -16.12 17.75
C THR A 184 -15.44 -15.04 18.02
N LYS A 185 -14.36 -14.95 17.25
CA LYS A 185 -13.26 -14.00 17.51
C LYS A 185 -12.89 -13.27 16.23
N LEU A 186 -12.69 -11.97 16.35
CA LEU A 186 -11.94 -11.17 15.38
C LEU A 186 -10.52 -10.98 15.92
N ILE A 187 -9.50 -11.20 15.10
CA ILE A 187 -8.10 -11.19 15.50
C ILE A 187 -7.35 -10.23 14.58
N GLY A 188 -6.56 -9.34 15.17
CA GLY A 188 -5.62 -8.48 14.46
C GLY A 188 -4.19 -8.80 14.87
N VAL A 189 -3.27 -8.94 13.92
CA VAL A 189 -1.85 -9.17 14.23
C VAL A 189 -0.99 -8.26 13.37
N ARG A 190 0.00 -7.63 13.97
CA ARG A 190 0.99 -6.81 13.30
C ARG A 190 2.39 -7.39 13.49
N ASP A 191 3.23 -7.36 12.45
CA ASP A 191 4.59 -7.88 12.52
C ASP A 191 5.44 -7.17 13.59
N PRO A 192 6.56 -7.78 14.08
CA PRO A 192 7.37 -7.23 15.15
C PRO A 192 7.96 -5.84 14.86
N LEU A 193 8.14 -5.49 13.60
CA LEU A 193 8.65 -4.17 13.17
C LEU A 193 7.50 -3.18 12.92
N GLY A 194 6.26 -3.67 12.75
CA GLY A 194 5.11 -2.86 12.42
C GLY A 194 5.21 -2.19 11.06
N VAL A 195 5.73 -2.91 10.05
CA VAL A 195 6.02 -2.35 8.72
C VAL A 195 4.75 -1.87 8.05
N ARG A 196 3.65 -2.66 8.12
CA ARG A 196 2.37 -2.29 7.53
C ARG A 196 1.40 -1.74 8.58
N PRO A 197 0.49 -0.82 8.20
CA PRO A 197 -0.47 -0.25 9.13
C PRO A 197 -1.57 -1.26 9.50
N LEU A 198 -2.04 -1.16 10.75
CA LEU A 198 -3.25 -1.81 11.25
C LEU A 198 -3.80 -1.00 12.41
N VAL A 199 -5.08 -0.66 12.36
CA VAL A 199 -5.76 0.17 13.35
C VAL A 199 -6.98 -0.52 13.93
N LEU A 200 -7.32 -0.17 15.17
CA LEU A 200 -8.49 -0.61 15.91
C LEU A 200 -9.51 0.53 15.99
N GLY A 201 -10.75 0.23 15.67
CA GLY A 201 -11.89 1.14 15.81
C GLY A 201 -13.03 0.54 16.62
N ARG A 202 -13.86 1.42 17.20
CA ARG A 202 -15.10 1.08 17.90
C ARG A 202 -16.29 1.40 16.99
N LEU A 203 -17.19 0.45 16.76
CA LEU A 203 -18.39 0.60 15.94
C LEU A 203 -19.63 0.27 16.78
N GLY A 204 -20.22 1.27 17.40
CA GLY A 204 -21.30 1.06 18.38
C GLY A 204 -20.85 0.12 19.50
N ASP A 205 -21.56 -1.01 19.68
CA ASP A 205 -21.17 -2.06 20.62
C ASP A 205 -20.13 -3.04 20.06
N GLY A 206 -19.84 -2.96 18.75
CA GLY A 206 -18.88 -3.81 18.07
C GLY A 206 -17.50 -3.18 17.91
N TRP A 207 -16.63 -3.88 17.15
CA TRP A 207 -15.24 -3.49 16.89
C TRP A 207 -14.89 -3.64 15.42
N ALA A 208 -13.96 -2.82 14.96
CA ALA A 208 -13.41 -2.90 13.62
C ALA A 208 -11.88 -2.95 13.65
N LEU A 209 -11.29 -3.68 12.70
CA LEU A 209 -9.86 -3.67 12.37
C LEU A 209 -9.70 -3.22 10.91
N SER A 210 -8.76 -2.33 10.65
CA SER A 210 -8.55 -1.76 9.32
C SER A 210 -7.07 -1.49 9.04
N SER A 211 -6.69 -1.53 7.76
CA SER A 211 -5.39 -1.02 7.33
C SER A 211 -5.24 0.49 7.56
N GLU A 212 -6.32 1.28 7.39
CA GLU A 212 -6.28 2.74 7.54
C GLU A 212 -7.50 3.29 8.27
N THR A 213 -7.35 4.48 8.88
CA THR A 213 -8.44 5.16 9.60
C THR A 213 -9.54 5.65 8.68
N CYS A 214 -9.25 6.03 7.43
CA CYS A 214 -10.26 6.46 6.46
C CYS A 214 -11.35 5.41 6.22
N ALA A 215 -11.06 4.14 6.43
CA ALA A 215 -12.06 3.07 6.31
C ALA A 215 -12.90 2.91 7.58
N LEU A 216 -12.40 3.34 8.74
CA LEU A 216 -13.21 3.48 9.96
C LEU A 216 -14.20 4.64 9.80
N ASP A 217 -13.74 5.77 9.26
CA ASP A 217 -14.57 6.97 9.06
C ASP A 217 -15.78 6.66 8.17
N ILE A 218 -15.59 5.92 7.06
CA ILE A 218 -16.69 5.62 6.12
C ILE A 218 -17.80 4.76 6.72
N ILE A 219 -17.46 3.94 7.71
CA ILE A 219 -18.44 3.09 8.40
C ILE A 219 -18.98 3.73 9.70
N GLY A 220 -18.52 4.94 10.05
CA GLY A 220 -18.89 5.63 11.28
C GLY A 220 -18.31 4.99 12.54
N ALA A 221 -17.14 4.36 12.46
CA ALA A 221 -16.43 3.81 13.60
C ALA A 221 -15.45 4.83 14.18
N ASP A 222 -15.40 4.93 15.50
CA ASP A 222 -14.44 5.77 16.21
C ASP A 222 -13.05 5.12 16.21
N PHE A 223 -12.02 5.85 15.79
CA PHE A 223 -10.63 5.40 15.92
C PHE A 223 -10.24 5.26 17.40
N VAL A 224 -9.74 4.11 17.80
CA VAL A 224 -9.28 3.85 19.18
C VAL A 224 -7.77 4.00 19.26
N ARG A 225 -7.01 3.25 18.46
CA ARG A 225 -5.55 3.29 18.43
C ARG A 225 -4.98 2.49 17.26
N ASP A 226 -3.71 2.71 16.98
CA ASP A 226 -2.93 1.77 16.18
C ASP A 226 -2.73 0.44 16.93
N ILE A 227 -2.64 -0.68 16.19
CA ILE A 227 -2.11 -1.93 16.74
C ILE A 227 -0.59 -1.78 16.81
N ALA A 228 -0.02 -2.04 17.96
CA ALA A 228 1.41 -1.87 18.18
C ALA A 228 2.25 -2.89 17.37
N PRO A 229 3.50 -2.56 17.02
CA PRO A 229 4.42 -3.53 16.45
C PRO A 229 4.55 -4.78 17.33
N GLY A 230 4.39 -5.96 16.72
CA GLY A 230 4.44 -7.25 17.41
C GLY A 230 3.20 -7.58 18.24
N GLU A 231 2.15 -6.77 18.20
CA GLU A 231 0.91 -7.00 18.93
C GLU A 231 -0.03 -7.93 18.16
N MET A 232 -0.67 -8.83 18.91
CA MET A 232 -1.87 -9.55 18.53
C MET A 232 -3.02 -9.10 19.40
N VAL A 233 -4.10 -8.60 18.82
CA VAL A 233 -5.37 -8.34 19.50
C VAL A 233 -6.36 -9.46 19.22
N VAL A 234 -7.02 -9.93 20.26
CA VAL A 234 -8.11 -10.92 20.19
C VAL A 234 -9.37 -10.24 20.70
N ILE A 235 -10.35 -10.10 19.83
CA ILE A 235 -11.62 -9.42 20.11
C ILE A 235 -12.73 -10.45 20.21
N THR A 236 -13.44 -10.41 21.33
CA THR A 236 -14.57 -11.28 21.66
C THR A 236 -15.75 -10.45 22.16
N ASP A 237 -16.83 -11.10 22.55
CA ASP A 237 -17.96 -10.49 23.28
C ASP A 237 -17.55 -9.87 24.63
N LYS A 238 -16.41 -10.30 25.20
CA LYS A 238 -15.85 -9.75 26.46
C LYS A 238 -14.98 -8.50 26.24
N GLY A 239 -14.70 -8.12 25.00
CA GLY A 239 -13.87 -6.98 24.64
C GLY A 239 -12.58 -7.36 23.92
N VAL A 240 -11.56 -6.51 24.04
CA VAL A 240 -10.27 -6.60 23.36
C VAL A 240 -9.19 -7.05 24.34
N GLU A 241 -8.51 -8.12 24.02
CA GLU A 241 -7.31 -8.60 24.72
C GLU A 241 -6.09 -8.43 23.85
N SER A 242 -4.98 -7.91 24.41
CA SER A 242 -3.71 -7.71 23.72
C SER A 242 -2.67 -8.73 24.17
N HIS A 243 -1.98 -9.32 23.21
CA HIS A 243 -0.88 -10.26 23.40
C HIS A 243 0.35 -9.78 22.64
N PHE A 244 1.55 -10.08 23.14
CA PHE A 244 2.82 -9.78 22.45
C PHE A 244 3.62 -11.07 22.26
N PRO A 245 3.25 -11.90 21.27
CA PRO A 245 3.83 -13.25 21.09
C PRO A 245 5.24 -13.23 20.51
N PHE A 246 5.72 -12.09 20.01
CA PHE A 246 7.00 -11.97 19.35
C PHE A 246 8.05 -11.31 20.23
N ARG A 247 9.33 -11.57 19.94
CA ARG A 247 10.41 -10.81 20.55
C ARG A 247 10.30 -9.34 20.12
N GLN A 248 10.36 -8.45 21.09
CA GLN A 248 10.32 -7.01 20.85
C GLN A 248 11.49 -6.57 19.94
N GLN A 249 11.19 -5.76 18.96
CA GLN A 249 12.14 -5.17 18.02
C GLN A 249 11.92 -3.64 17.97
N ASN A 250 12.90 -2.92 17.43
CA ASN A 250 12.74 -1.50 17.16
C ASN A 250 11.76 -1.33 15.98
N PRO A 251 10.69 -0.55 16.12
CA PRO A 251 9.72 -0.34 15.05
C PRO A 251 10.37 0.19 13.75
N ARG A 252 9.84 -0.27 12.61
CA ARG A 252 10.29 0.10 11.26
C ARG A 252 9.10 0.28 10.33
N PHE A 253 8.23 1.22 10.67
CA PHE A 253 7.07 1.53 9.83
C PHE A 253 7.51 1.97 8.43
N CYS A 254 6.79 1.54 7.39
CA CYS A 254 7.09 1.92 6.01
C CYS A 254 6.93 3.43 5.80
N ILE A 255 8.03 4.13 5.54
CA ILE A 255 7.99 5.59 5.34
C ILE A 255 7.22 5.98 4.06
N PHE A 256 7.14 5.07 3.08
CA PHE A 256 6.43 5.31 1.82
C PHE A 256 4.91 5.37 1.98
N GLU A 257 4.37 4.85 3.09
CA GLU A 257 2.96 5.06 3.46
C GLU A 257 2.64 6.55 3.61
N HIS A 258 3.54 7.31 4.22
CA HIS A 258 3.41 8.78 4.33
C HIS A 258 3.61 9.48 2.98
N VAL A 259 4.47 8.97 2.11
CA VAL A 259 4.76 9.58 0.80
C VAL A 259 3.60 9.38 -0.16
N TYR A 260 3.08 8.14 -0.28
CA TYR A 260 2.15 7.82 -1.36
C TYR A 260 1.00 6.88 -0.99
N PHE A 261 1.26 5.73 -0.31
CA PHE A 261 0.26 4.65 -0.27
C PHE A 261 -0.99 4.99 0.51
N SER A 262 -0.84 5.52 1.72
CA SER A 262 -2.00 5.85 2.55
C SER A 262 -2.79 7.02 1.97
N ARG A 263 -4.10 7.01 2.18
CA ARG A 263 -4.94 8.14 1.78
C ARG A 263 -4.59 9.39 2.56
N PRO A 264 -4.66 10.59 1.94
CA PRO A 264 -4.33 11.84 2.62
C PRO A 264 -5.19 12.12 3.86
N ASP A 265 -6.42 11.64 3.89
CA ASP A 265 -7.37 11.77 4.99
C ASP A 265 -7.14 10.75 6.12
N SER A 266 -6.19 9.83 5.99
CA SER A 266 -5.82 8.88 7.04
C SER A 266 -4.90 9.50 8.11
N ILE A 267 -5.00 8.95 9.32
CA ILE A 267 -4.08 9.19 10.43
C ILE A 267 -3.27 7.92 10.67
N ILE A 268 -1.95 8.03 10.71
CA ILE A 268 -1.03 6.91 10.92
C ILE A 268 -0.02 7.30 12.00
N GLY A 269 0.13 6.46 13.02
CA GLY A 269 1.04 6.74 14.13
C GLY A 269 0.77 8.10 14.79
N GLY A 270 -0.51 8.50 14.88
CA GLY A 270 -0.95 9.79 15.39
C GLY A 270 -0.68 10.99 14.46
N ARG A 271 -0.27 10.80 13.22
CA ARG A 271 0.07 11.86 12.25
C ARG A 271 -0.90 11.85 11.09
N SER A 272 -1.41 13.03 10.70
CA SER A 272 -2.15 13.22 9.46
C SER A 272 -1.23 13.00 8.25
N VAL A 273 -1.63 12.10 7.35
CA VAL A 273 -0.91 11.83 6.10
C VAL A 273 -0.86 13.08 5.22
N TYR A 274 -1.97 13.83 5.14
CA TYR A 274 -2.01 15.10 4.40
C TYR A 274 -0.98 16.10 4.91
N GLU A 275 -0.95 16.33 6.23
CA GLU A 275 -0.03 17.28 6.83
C GLU A 275 1.42 16.85 6.66
N THR A 276 1.71 15.56 6.78
CA THR A 276 3.04 15.00 6.53
C THR A 276 3.47 15.25 5.09
N ARG A 277 2.62 15.02 4.09
CA ARG A 277 2.92 15.32 2.68
C ARG A 277 3.12 16.82 2.43
N ARG A 278 2.35 17.66 3.11
CA ARG A 278 2.56 19.11 3.05
C ARG A 278 3.94 19.48 3.61
N GLN A 279 4.36 18.90 4.73
CA GLN A 279 5.69 19.12 5.31
C GLN A 279 6.82 18.57 4.41
N ILE A 280 6.60 17.47 3.70
CA ILE A 280 7.54 17.00 2.66
C ILE A 280 7.77 18.10 1.62
N GLY A 281 6.71 18.77 1.16
CA GLY A 281 6.80 19.88 0.23
C GLY A 281 7.57 21.09 0.80
N VAL A 282 7.38 21.40 2.08
CA VAL A 282 8.12 22.47 2.79
C VAL A 282 9.62 22.15 2.84
N GLU A 283 10.00 20.92 3.23
CA GLU A 283 11.41 20.50 3.26
C GLU A 283 12.02 20.48 1.86
N LEU A 284 11.29 19.99 0.86
CA LEU A 284 11.72 19.96 -0.53
C LEU A 284 12.01 21.37 -1.07
N ALA A 285 11.19 22.37 -0.72
CA ALA A 285 11.42 23.77 -1.12
C ALA A 285 12.67 24.38 -0.44
N LYS A 286 12.94 24.01 0.83
CA LYS A 286 14.17 24.45 1.54
C LYS A 286 15.42 23.87 0.91
N GLU A 287 15.39 22.57 0.54
CA GLU A 287 16.55 21.86 0.00
C GLU A 287 16.82 22.19 -1.48
N SER A 288 15.79 22.57 -2.25
CA SER A 288 15.92 22.72 -3.70
C SER A 288 15.17 23.94 -4.25
N PRO A 289 15.54 25.15 -3.81
CA PRO A 289 14.93 26.38 -4.33
C PRO A 289 15.22 26.53 -5.83
N VAL A 290 14.30 27.13 -6.55
CA VAL A 290 14.42 27.48 -7.98
C VAL A 290 13.54 28.68 -8.30
N ASP A 291 14.03 29.55 -9.19
CA ASP A 291 13.25 30.67 -9.68
C ASP A 291 12.24 30.21 -10.73
N ALA A 292 10.96 30.41 -10.46
CA ALA A 292 9.86 29.97 -11.33
C ALA A 292 8.61 30.81 -11.07
N ASP A 293 7.61 30.68 -11.96
CA ASP A 293 6.40 31.50 -11.90
C ASP A 293 5.22 30.79 -11.24
N LEU A 294 5.18 29.44 -11.28
CA LEU A 294 4.09 28.65 -10.74
C LEU A 294 4.58 27.31 -10.18
N VAL A 295 3.97 26.88 -9.06
CA VAL A 295 4.04 25.53 -8.53
C VAL A 295 2.78 24.77 -8.93
N CYS A 296 2.95 23.69 -9.67
CA CYS A 296 1.86 22.84 -10.12
C CYS A 296 2.02 21.41 -9.60
N PRO A 297 0.98 20.78 -9.04
CA PRO A 297 1.04 19.37 -8.66
C PRO A 297 0.92 18.47 -9.88
N VAL A 298 1.52 17.29 -9.80
CA VAL A 298 1.05 16.13 -10.55
C VAL A 298 -0.11 15.51 -9.75
N PRO A 299 -1.36 15.62 -10.23
CA PRO A 299 -2.51 15.24 -9.42
C PRO A 299 -2.71 13.72 -9.37
N ASP A 300 -3.26 13.17 -8.29
CA ASP A 300 -3.69 13.86 -7.06
C ASP A 300 -2.58 13.80 -5.98
N SER A 301 -1.63 12.86 -6.11
CA SER A 301 -0.62 12.51 -5.10
C SER A 301 0.37 13.63 -4.78
N GLY A 302 0.79 14.41 -5.78
CA GLY A 302 1.67 15.54 -5.59
C GLY A 302 1.02 16.78 -4.95
N THR A 303 -0.31 16.81 -4.82
CA THR A 303 -1.05 18.02 -4.41
C THR A 303 -0.65 18.56 -3.04
N PRO A 304 -0.63 17.77 -1.94
CA PRO A 304 -0.27 18.32 -0.64
C PRO A 304 1.19 18.83 -0.60
N ALA A 305 2.12 18.11 -1.25
CA ALA A 305 3.52 18.52 -1.33
C ALA A 305 3.69 19.81 -2.15
N ALA A 306 2.97 19.97 -3.26
CA ALA A 306 2.97 21.21 -4.05
C ALA A 306 2.46 22.41 -3.23
N ILE A 307 1.43 22.22 -2.41
CA ILE A 307 0.93 23.26 -1.50
C ILE A 307 2.02 23.63 -0.48
N GLY A 308 2.67 22.64 0.16
CA GLY A 308 3.77 22.90 1.09
C GLY A 308 4.95 23.60 0.44
N PHE A 309 5.33 23.18 -0.78
CA PHE A 309 6.39 23.80 -1.57
C PHE A 309 6.07 25.27 -1.88
N SER A 310 4.86 25.56 -2.36
CA SER A 310 4.40 26.91 -2.66
C SER A 310 4.41 27.82 -1.42
N GLN A 311 3.90 27.33 -0.29
CA GLN A 311 3.90 28.07 0.97
C GLN A 311 5.31 28.45 1.44
N GLN A 312 6.27 27.51 1.32
CA GLN A 312 7.65 27.72 1.76
C GLN A 312 8.44 28.60 0.78
N SER A 313 8.26 28.43 -0.53
CA SER A 313 8.99 29.18 -1.55
C SER A 313 8.42 30.56 -1.83
N GLY A 314 7.15 30.82 -1.49
CA GLY A 314 6.41 32.01 -1.87
C GLY A 314 5.97 32.04 -3.34
N ILE A 315 6.26 31.01 -4.13
CA ILE A 315 5.85 30.90 -5.54
C ILE A 315 4.37 30.47 -5.59
N PRO A 316 3.51 31.15 -6.40
CA PRO A 316 2.08 30.84 -6.45
C PRO A 316 1.77 29.39 -6.83
N TYR A 317 0.82 28.76 -6.12
CA TYR A 317 0.25 27.47 -6.46
C TYR A 317 -0.83 27.59 -7.52
N ALA A 318 -0.85 26.68 -8.50
CA ALA A 318 -1.93 26.60 -9.48
C ALA A 318 -2.18 25.15 -9.93
N MET A 319 -3.45 24.81 -10.22
CA MET A 319 -3.85 23.53 -10.82
C MET A 319 -3.54 23.54 -12.34
N GLY A 320 -2.26 23.51 -12.68
CA GLY A 320 -1.80 23.50 -14.08
C GLY A 320 -2.12 22.20 -14.81
N ILE A 321 -2.31 21.11 -14.07
CA ILE A 321 -2.72 19.80 -14.57
C ILE A 321 -4.01 19.39 -13.84
N ILE A 322 -5.02 18.97 -14.61
CA ILE A 322 -6.33 18.55 -14.11
C ILE A 322 -6.51 17.06 -14.40
N ARG A 323 -6.92 16.29 -13.40
CA ARG A 323 -7.30 14.90 -13.58
C ARG A 323 -8.74 14.79 -14.07
N ASN A 324 -8.95 13.95 -15.08
CA ASN A 324 -10.30 13.60 -15.53
C ASN A 324 -10.92 12.57 -14.58
N GLN A 325 -11.94 13.01 -13.81
CA GLN A 325 -12.62 12.18 -12.79
C GLN A 325 -13.57 11.16 -13.41
N TYR A 326 -14.01 11.35 -14.65
CA TYR A 326 -15.02 10.51 -15.31
C TYR A 326 -14.43 9.35 -16.12
N MET A 327 -13.11 9.22 -16.17
CA MET A 327 -12.44 8.11 -16.84
C MET A 327 -12.52 6.83 -15.98
N GLY A 328 -13.57 6.03 -16.21
CA GLY A 328 -13.62 4.63 -15.79
C GLY A 328 -12.74 3.73 -16.67
N ARG A 329 -12.50 2.49 -16.25
CA ARG A 329 -11.71 1.47 -16.99
C ARG A 329 -12.33 1.00 -18.34
N THR A 330 -13.42 1.59 -18.81
CA THR A 330 -14.30 1.06 -19.88
C THR A 330 -13.82 1.35 -21.32
N PHE A 331 -12.72 2.05 -21.53
CA PHE A 331 -12.16 2.22 -22.88
C PHE A 331 -11.01 1.23 -23.14
N ILE A 332 -11.39 0.00 -23.49
CA ILE A 332 -10.48 -0.96 -24.12
C ILE A 332 -10.66 -0.79 -25.63
N GLU A 333 -9.85 0.04 -26.26
CA GLU A 333 -9.71 0.02 -27.72
C GLU A 333 -8.28 -0.38 -28.13
N PRO A 334 -8.17 -1.22 -29.20
CA PRO A 334 -6.95 -1.99 -29.45
C PRO A 334 -5.89 -1.29 -30.29
N THR A 335 -5.99 -0.01 -30.63
CA THR A 335 -5.05 0.65 -31.54
C THR A 335 -3.86 1.29 -30.81
N GLU A 336 -2.68 1.23 -31.44
CA GLU A 336 -1.42 1.76 -30.93
C GLU A 336 -1.47 3.29 -30.69
N GLN A 337 -2.27 4.01 -31.47
CA GLN A 337 -2.50 5.45 -31.31
C GLN A 337 -3.22 5.80 -30.02
N ILE A 338 -4.20 5.00 -29.60
CA ILE A 338 -4.94 5.21 -28.34
C ILE A 338 -4.07 4.85 -27.11
N ARG A 339 -3.15 3.88 -27.26
CA ARG A 339 -2.17 3.56 -26.22
C ARG A 339 -1.24 4.73 -25.87
N ASN A 340 -0.84 5.51 -26.86
CA ASN A 340 -0.03 6.71 -26.66
C ASN A 340 -0.82 7.87 -26.05
N MET A 341 -2.15 7.83 -26.11
CA MET A 341 -3.04 8.81 -25.48
C MET A 341 -3.36 8.55 -23.98
N GLY A 342 -2.96 7.42 -23.41
CA GLY A 342 -3.40 6.97 -22.08
C GLY A 342 -3.18 7.99 -20.95
N VAL A 343 -2.05 8.71 -20.93
CA VAL A 343 -1.84 9.79 -19.93
C VAL A 343 -2.72 11.01 -20.27
N ARG A 344 -2.86 11.37 -21.55
CA ARG A 344 -3.72 12.49 -21.99
C ARG A 344 -5.22 12.24 -21.72
N LEU A 345 -5.64 10.99 -21.65
CA LEU A 345 -7.01 10.65 -21.26
C LEU A 345 -7.25 10.88 -19.76
N LYS A 346 -6.24 10.61 -18.93
CA LYS A 346 -6.32 10.76 -17.47
C LYS A 346 -6.06 12.20 -17.02
N LEU A 347 -5.16 12.91 -17.70
CA LEU A 347 -4.66 14.22 -17.30
C LEU A 347 -4.81 15.21 -18.44
N ASN A 348 -5.22 16.44 -18.14
CA ASN A 348 -5.27 17.54 -19.09
C ASN A 348 -4.54 18.77 -18.54
N VAL A 349 -3.83 19.49 -19.41
CA VAL A 349 -3.07 20.69 -19.04
C VAL A 349 -3.92 21.94 -19.25
N ASN A 350 -3.96 22.80 -18.25
CA ASN A 350 -4.59 24.11 -18.35
C ASN A 350 -3.66 25.10 -19.08
N ARG A 351 -3.80 25.17 -20.41
CA ARG A 351 -2.93 25.99 -21.29
C ARG A 351 -2.91 27.46 -20.90
N ALA A 352 -4.03 28.02 -20.40
CA ALA A 352 -4.12 29.39 -20.00
C ALA A 352 -3.22 29.77 -18.81
N LEU A 353 -3.01 28.80 -17.91
CA LEU A 353 -2.13 28.95 -16.75
C LEU A 353 -0.65 28.71 -17.08
N ILE A 354 -0.37 27.83 -18.06
CA ILE A 354 0.98 27.30 -18.32
C ILE A 354 1.76 28.11 -19.36
N LYS A 355 1.06 28.67 -20.37
CA LYS A 355 1.72 29.32 -21.53
C LYS A 355 2.67 30.45 -21.11
N GLY A 356 3.93 30.33 -21.52
CA GLY A 356 5.00 31.31 -21.29
C GLY A 356 5.53 31.34 -19.86
N LYS A 357 5.16 30.40 -19.00
CA LYS A 357 5.55 30.32 -17.60
C LYS A 357 6.66 29.30 -17.36
N ARG A 358 7.50 29.58 -16.37
CA ARG A 358 8.44 28.62 -15.78
C ARG A 358 7.72 27.84 -14.69
N ILE A 359 7.63 26.54 -14.84
CA ILE A 359 6.74 25.67 -14.03
C ILE A 359 7.55 24.76 -13.14
N ILE A 360 7.25 24.74 -11.85
CA ILE A 360 7.67 23.69 -10.93
C ILE A 360 6.57 22.63 -10.91
N LEU A 361 6.90 21.41 -11.34
CA LEU A 361 6.05 20.23 -11.20
C LEU A 361 6.44 19.46 -9.96
N VAL A 362 5.51 19.33 -9.01
CA VAL A 362 5.73 18.54 -7.79
C VAL A 362 5.00 17.21 -7.93
N ASP A 363 5.77 16.10 -7.90
CA ASP A 363 5.25 14.72 -7.90
C ASP A 363 5.69 13.97 -6.65
N ASP A 364 5.01 12.88 -6.31
CA ASP A 364 5.34 12.06 -5.14
C ASP A 364 6.62 11.24 -5.35
N SER A 365 6.81 10.64 -6.51
CA SER A 365 7.93 9.74 -6.80
C SER A 365 8.20 9.60 -8.30
N VAL A 366 9.43 9.22 -8.65
CA VAL A 366 9.82 8.79 -9.99
C VAL A 366 10.42 7.39 -9.93
N VAL A 367 9.85 6.46 -10.70
CA VAL A 367 10.26 5.04 -10.69
C VAL A 367 10.96 4.66 -11.98
N ARG A 368 10.27 4.69 -13.13
CA ARG A 368 10.81 4.40 -14.48
C ARG A 368 10.89 5.66 -15.36
N GLY A 369 10.28 6.76 -14.96
CA GLY A 369 10.25 8.04 -15.66
C GLY A 369 9.36 8.13 -16.89
N THR A 370 8.59 7.08 -17.22
CA THR A 370 7.71 7.08 -18.40
C THR A 370 6.55 8.06 -18.25
N THR A 371 5.93 8.12 -17.07
CA THR A 371 4.86 9.07 -16.74
C THR A 371 5.39 10.49 -16.71
N SER A 372 6.53 10.72 -16.04
CA SER A 372 7.16 12.04 -15.92
C SER A 372 7.50 12.63 -17.30
N ARG A 373 8.02 11.80 -18.22
CA ARG A 373 8.30 12.23 -19.62
C ARG A 373 7.04 12.70 -20.33
N LYS A 374 5.96 11.91 -20.26
CA LYS A 374 4.68 12.27 -20.89
C LYS A 374 4.07 13.54 -20.32
N ILE A 375 4.13 13.71 -19.00
CA ILE A 375 3.65 14.93 -18.33
C ILE A 375 4.46 16.14 -18.79
N LYS A 376 5.79 16.02 -18.84
CA LYS A 376 6.67 17.08 -19.36
C LYS A 376 6.31 17.45 -20.81
N GLU A 377 6.14 16.48 -21.68
CA GLU A 377 5.71 16.73 -23.07
C GLU A 377 4.40 17.50 -23.14
N MET A 378 3.40 17.11 -22.33
CA MET A 378 2.12 17.81 -22.27
C MET A 378 2.24 19.27 -21.79
N ILE A 379 3.12 19.54 -20.83
CA ILE A 379 3.39 20.87 -20.29
C ILE A 379 4.11 21.75 -21.32
N LEU A 380 5.10 21.22 -22.02
CA LEU A 380 5.79 21.92 -23.12
C LEU A 380 4.86 22.19 -24.30
N ASP A 381 4.03 21.21 -24.70
CA ASP A 381 2.99 21.37 -25.73
C ASP A 381 1.97 22.46 -25.38
N ALA A 382 1.78 22.72 -24.08
CA ALA A 382 0.94 23.82 -23.59
C ALA A 382 1.65 25.18 -23.63
N GLY A 383 2.96 25.21 -23.95
CA GLY A 383 3.75 26.42 -24.15
C GLY A 383 4.48 26.89 -22.88
N ALA A 384 4.83 26.01 -21.95
CA ALA A 384 5.69 26.35 -20.82
C ALA A 384 7.07 26.81 -21.32
N ALA A 385 7.67 27.80 -20.63
CA ALA A 385 8.99 28.31 -20.93
C ALA A 385 10.09 27.39 -20.35
N GLU A 386 9.91 26.94 -19.12
CA GLU A 386 10.80 26.00 -18.41
C GLU A 386 9.99 25.00 -17.56
N VAL A 387 10.58 23.82 -17.32
CA VAL A 387 9.97 22.75 -16.54
C VAL A 387 10.95 22.21 -15.50
N HIS A 388 10.65 22.41 -14.24
CA HIS A 388 11.45 21.99 -13.09
C HIS A 388 10.70 20.91 -12.31
N PHE A 389 11.25 19.70 -12.21
CA PHE A 389 10.66 18.66 -11.37
C PHE A 389 11.20 18.71 -9.94
N ARG A 390 10.28 18.59 -9.00
CA ARG A 390 10.54 18.46 -7.56
C ARG A 390 9.82 17.25 -7.03
N ILE A 391 10.58 16.24 -6.59
CA ILE A 391 10.06 14.93 -6.23
C ILE A 391 10.01 14.80 -4.72
N ALA A 392 8.82 14.50 -4.21
CA ALA A 392 8.50 14.43 -2.78
C ALA A 392 8.95 13.12 -2.11
N SER A 393 9.77 12.32 -2.78
CA SER A 393 10.48 11.18 -2.21
C SER A 393 11.98 11.26 -2.54
N PRO A 394 12.85 10.59 -1.78
CA PRO A 394 14.21 10.28 -2.24
C PRO A 394 14.20 9.42 -3.50
N PRO A 395 15.33 9.32 -4.23
CA PRO A 395 15.46 8.42 -5.37
C PRO A 395 15.15 6.96 -4.99
N THR A 396 14.20 6.32 -5.68
CA THR A 396 13.87 4.91 -5.47
C THR A 396 14.83 4.03 -6.24
N ALA A 397 15.87 3.53 -5.57
CA ALA A 397 16.98 2.77 -6.16
C ALA A 397 16.95 1.26 -5.87
N TRP A 398 16.07 0.82 -4.97
CA TRP A 398 15.99 -0.56 -4.51
C TRP A 398 14.56 -1.10 -4.55
N PRO A 399 14.38 -2.41 -4.86
CA PRO A 399 13.05 -3.04 -4.82
C PRO A 399 12.55 -3.17 -3.38
N CYS A 400 11.23 -3.25 -3.22
CA CYS A 400 10.60 -3.57 -1.95
C CYS A 400 10.35 -5.08 -1.84
N PHE A 401 10.51 -5.64 -0.62
CA PHE A 401 10.19 -7.04 -0.31
C PHE A 401 9.10 -7.17 0.77
N TYR A 402 8.41 -6.08 1.11
CA TYR A 402 7.48 -6.03 2.24
C TYR A 402 6.04 -5.64 1.85
N GLY A 403 5.67 -5.89 0.59
CA GLY A 403 4.30 -5.72 0.09
C GLY A 403 4.09 -4.45 -0.75
N VAL A 404 5.13 -3.97 -1.45
CA VAL A 404 5.01 -2.97 -2.52
C VAL A 404 5.46 -3.61 -3.82
N ASP A 405 4.63 -3.53 -4.85
CA ASP A 405 5.03 -3.95 -6.18
C ASP A 405 6.05 -2.98 -6.75
N THR A 406 7.31 -3.41 -6.78
CA THR A 406 8.41 -2.65 -7.36
C THR A 406 8.98 -3.39 -8.56
N PRO A 407 9.37 -2.68 -9.62
CA PRO A 407 10.13 -3.27 -10.71
C PRO A 407 11.42 -3.93 -10.23
N GLN A 408 11.95 -4.84 -11.05
CA GLN A 408 13.33 -5.31 -10.88
C GLN A 408 14.28 -4.11 -10.85
N ARG A 409 15.34 -4.20 -10.04
CA ARG A 409 16.25 -3.09 -9.76
C ARG A 409 16.78 -2.41 -11.03
N GLU A 410 17.09 -3.18 -12.06
CA GLU A 410 17.62 -2.71 -13.35
C GLU A 410 16.63 -1.84 -14.15
N LYS A 411 15.36 -1.83 -13.75
CA LYS A 411 14.28 -1.03 -14.35
C LYS A 411 13.97 0.24 -13.56
N LEU A 412 14.60 0.42 -12.39
CA LEU A 412 14.49 1.64 -11.60
C LEU A 412 15.48 2.67 -12.14
N LEU A 413 14.99 3.86 -12.49
CA LEU A 413 15.87 4.92 -13.04
C LEU A 413 17.00 5.26 -12.06
N ALA A 414 16.68 5.44 -10.80
CA ALA A 414 17.63 5.81 -9.77
C ALA A 414 18.64 4.69 -9.41
N ALA A 415 18.43 3.45 -9.87
CA ALA A 415 19.40 2.37 -9.75
C ALA A 415 20.45 2.36 -10.88
N THR A 416 20.15 3.03 -12.00
CA THR A 416 20.94 2.98 -13.23
C THR A 416 21.48 4.33 -13.68
N MET A 417 20.95 5.44 -13.13
CA MET A 417 21.28 6.81 -13.53
C MET A 417 21.47 7.69 -12.30
N THR A 418 22.41 8.61 -12.36
CA THR A 418 22.54 9.74 -11.45
C THR A 418 21.41 10.75 -11.64
N GLU A 419 21.19 11.65 -10.72
CA GLU A 419 20.16 12.70 -10.81
C GLU A 419 20.33 13.56 -12.07
N ASP A 420 21.57 13.90 -12.46
CA ASP A 420 21.81 14.68 -13.68
C ASP A 420 21.53 13.88 -14.96
N GLU A 421 21.91 12.59 -15.00
CA GLU A 421 21.57 11.71 -16.11
C GLU A 421 20.05 11.51 -16.22
N MET A 422 19.32 11.37 -15.09
CA MET A 422 17.86 11.34 -15.09
C MET A 422 17.26 12.64 -15.63
N ARG A 423 17.79 13.81 -15.23
CA ARG A 423 17.39 15.11 -15.75
C ARG A 423 17.55 15.17 -17.27
N GLN A 424 18.70 14.76 -17.79
CA GLN A 424 18.97 14.71 -19.22
C GLN A 424 18.04 13.70 -19.94
N HIS A 425 17.85 12.52 -19.37
CA HIS A 425 16.96 11.49 -19.91
C HIS A 425 15.50 11.95 -19.99
N LEU A 426 15.03 12.70 -19.00
CA LEU A 426 13.70 13.32 -19.00
C LEU A 426 13.64 14.58 -19.86
N ALA A 427 14.80 15.14 -20.25
CA ALA A 427 14.96 16.39 -20.99
C ALA A 427 14.19 17.57 -20.38
N ILE A 428 14.47 17.83 -19.08
CA ILE A 428 13.87 18.91 -18.26
C ILE A 428 14.96 19.86 -17.76
N ASP A 429 14.57 21.07 -17.38
CA ASP A 429 15.51 22.14 -16.99
C ASP A 429 16.19 21.85 -15.65
N SER A 430 15.43 21.32 -14.67
CA SER A 430 16.01 20.81 -13.43
C SER A 430 15.20 19.67 -12.82
N LEU A 431 15.91 18.77 -12.14
CA LEU A 431 15.32 17.65 -11.34
C LEU A 431 15.95 17.69 -9.95
N LYS A 432 15.12 17.62 -8.92
CA LYS A 432 15.54 17.44 -7.53
C LYS A 432 14.59 16.54 -6.78
N PHE A 433 15.17 15.70 -5.95
CA PHE A 433 14.46 14.85 -4.99
C PHE A 433 14.64 15.44 -3.60
N ILE A 434 13.66 15.20 -2.71
CA ILE A 434 13.90 15.46 -1.29
C ILE A 434 15.01 14.53 -0.79
N SER A 435 15.87 15.04 0.08
CA SER A 435 16.88 14.18 0.73
C SER A 435 16.19 13.18 1.68
N LEU A 436 16.85 12.04 1.96
CA LEU A 436 16.35 11.10 2.95
C LEU A 436 16.21 11.77 4.34
N ASN A 437 17.15 12.63 4.72
CA ASN A 437 17.06 13.42 5.94
C ASN A 437 15.89 14.42 5.93
N GLY A 438 15.62 15.06 4.78
CA GLY A 438 14.46 15.94 4.60
C GLY A 438 13.14 15.19 4.78
N LEU A 439 13.05 13.99 4.20
CA LEU A 439 11.88 13.14 4.39
C LEU A 439 11.68 12.76 5.87
N TYR A 440 12.76 12.38 6.58
CA TYR A 440 12.69 12.08 8.01
C TYR A 440 12.27 13.30 8.84
N ARG A 441 12.78 14.51 8.53
CA ARG A 441 12.31 15.74 9.19
C ARG A 441 10.82 15.99 8.95
N ALA A 442 10.33 15.73 7.75
CA ALA A 442 8.92 15.90 7.41
C ALA A 442 7.99 14.94 8.19
N VAL A 443 8.45 13.72 8.46
CA VAL A 443 7.72 12.76 9.32
C VAL A 443 7.98 12.96 10.81
N GLY A 444 8.67 14.05 11.21
CA GLY A 444 8.82 14.50 12.60
C GLY A 444 10.13 14.12 13.28
N GLU A 445 11.08 13.54 12.58
CA GLU A 445 12.42 13.24 13.08
C GLU A 445 13.35 14.45 12.88
N ALA A 446 13.31 15.41 13.80
CA ALA A 446 13.94 16.73 13.65
C ALA A 446 15.44 16.70 13.27
N LYS A 447 16.15 15.65 13.69
CA LYS A 447 17.59 15.45 13.39
C LYS A 447 17.83 14.73 12.04
N GLY A 448 16.78 14.30 11.35
CA GLY A 448 16.86 13.44 10.18
C GLY A 448 16.96 11.97 10.56
N ARG A 449 17.47 11.14 9.63
CA ARG A 449 17.63 9.69 9.79
C ARG A 449 18.77 9.36 10.75
N ASP A 450 18.50 8.54 11.75
CA ASP A 450 19.56 7.90 12.53
C ASP A 450 20.03 6.63 11.82
N SER A 451 21.24 6.66 11.26
CA SER A 451 21.79 5.51 10.52
C SER A 451 22.09 4.29 11.41
N SER A 452 22.27 4.50 12.71
CA SER A 452 22.52 3.41 13.66
C SER A 452 21.24 2.69 14.09
N CYS A 453 20.10 3.43 14.10
CA CYS A 453 18.79 2.91 14.46
C CYS A 453 17.68 3.66 13.68
N PRO A 454 17.55 3.42 12.37
CA PRO A 454 16.52 4.09 11.57
C PRO A 454 15.13 3.85 12.16
N GLN A 455 14.30 4.89 12.22
CA GLN A 455 12.96 4.84 12.83
C GLN A 455 11.90 4.28 11.88
N TYR A 456 12.22 4.23 10.58
CA TYR A 456 11.33 3.78 9.51
C TYR A 456 11.99 2.72 8.62
N CYS A 457 11.18 1.92 7.93
CA CYS A 457 11.64 1.16 6.78
C CYS A 457 11.72 2.12 5.58
N ASP A 458 12.91 2.37 5.12
CA ASP A 458 13.26 3.21 3.97
C ASP A 458 14.08 2.44 2.92
N ALA A 459 14.00 1.11 2.95
CA ALA A 459 14.84 0.20 2.16
C ALA A 459 14.77 0.47 0.65
N CYS A 460 13.62 0.93 0.13
CA CYS A 460 13.47 1.31 -1.28
C CYS A 460 14.36 2.50 -1.69
N PHE A 461 14.81 3.33 -0.73
CA PHE A 461 15.71 4.45 -0.92
C PHE A 461 17.14 4.11 -0.50
N SER A 462 17.32 3.55 0.71
CA SER A 462 18.64 3.31 1.32
C SER A 462 19.28 1.99 0.89
N GLY A 463 18.49 0.96 0.56
CA GLY A 463 18.96 -0.42 0.37
C GLY A 463 19.18 -1.18 1.69
N GLU A 464 18.83 -0.59 2.83
CA GLU A 464 18.96 -1.21 4.16
C GLU A 464 17.65 -1.89 4.56
N TYR A 465 17.59 -3.20 4.39
CA TYR A 465 16.38 -4.00 4.64
C TYR A 465 16.31 -4.40 6.13
N PRO A 466 15.24 -4.04 6.86
CA PRO A 466 15.10 -4.40 8.28
C PRO A 466 14.91 -5.90 8.52
N VAL A 467 14.43 -6.64 7.53
CA VAL A 467 14.37 -8.12 7.51
C VAL A 467 15.06 -8.58 6.23
N GLU A 468 15.99 -9.51 6.32
CA GLU A 468 16.64 -10.05 5.13
C GLU A 468 15.60 -10.78 4.24
N PRO A 469 15.57 -10.49 2.93
CA PRO A 469 14.71 -11.22 1.99
C PRO A 469 15.33 -12.58 1.63
N SER A 470 15.30 -13.53 2.56
CA SER A 470 16.05 -14.80 2.52
C SER A 470 15.85 -15.61 1.24
N ASP A 471 14.63 -15.73 0.74
CA ASP A 471 14.34 -16.43 -0.51
C ASP A 471 14.91 -15.70 -1.74
N MET A 472 14.98 -14.37 -1.71
CA MET A 472 15.55 -13.57 -2.81
C MET A 472 17.08 -13.62 -2.82
N ILE A 473 17.70 -13.62 -1.65
CA ILE A 473 19.15 -13.80 -1.52
C ILE A 473 19.54 -15.19 -2.07
N THR A 474 18.78 -16.22 -1.74
CA THR A 474 18.98 -17.56 -2.28
C THR A 474 18.84 -17.62 -3.82
N LYS A 475 18.04 -16.69 -4.41
CA LYS A 475 17.91 -16.53 -5.87
C LYS A 475 18.96 -15.59 -6.48
N GLY A 476 19.95 -15.15 -5.71
CA GLY A 476 21.07 -14.33 -6.19
C GLY A 476 20.88 -12.82 -6.06
N PHE A 477 19.87 -12.35 -5.31
CA PHE A 477 19.76 -10.92 -5.00
C PHE A 477 20.92 -10.50 -4.05
N VAL A 478 21.64 -9.46 -4.43
CA VAL A 478 22.75 -8.92 -3.65
C VAL A 478 22.27 -7.72 -2.85
N LEU A 479 22.35 -7.82 -1.53
CA LEU A 479 22.12 -6.70 -0.61
C LEU A 479 23.19 -5.62 -0.79
N LYS A 480 22.86 -4.37 -0.48
CA LYS A 480 23.86 -3.33 -0.33
C LYS A 480 24.81 -3.74 0.81
N ALA A 481 26.12 -3.76 0.55
CA ALA A 481 27.09 -3.98 1.61
C ALA A 481 26.93 -2.89 2.68
N ALA A 482 26.93 -3.27 3.96
CA ALA A 482 27.03 -2.31 5.04
C ALA A 482 28.38 -1.60 4.92
N GLU A 483 28.39 -0.29 4.68
CA GLU A 483 29.59 0.56 4.71
C GLU A 483 30.04 0.81 6.13
#